data_e44669ca4d556960ab286fc7b1d484ca
#
_entry.id   e44669ca4d556960ab286fc7b1d484ca
#
_cell.length_a   1.000
_cell.length_b   1.000
_cell.length_c   1.000
_cell.angle_alpha   90.00
_cell.angle_beta   90.00
_cell.angle_gamma   90.00
#
_symmetry.space_group_name_H-M   'P 1'
#
loop_
_entity.id
_entity.type
_entity.pdbx_description
1 polymer ?
#
loop_
_entity_poly.entity_id
_entity_poly.type
_entity_poly.pdbx_seq_one_letter_code
_entity_poly.pdbx_strand_id
1 'polypeptide(L)'
;MIEIKHLSKTFQMKDGAVNALKNIDLTIPDGSIYGIIGMSGAGKSTLVRCINLLERPTEGSVVIDGTAMETLSPAALRERRRDITMIFQQFNLLMQRSCLKNICFPMELAGVKKADAEKRARELLEMVGLKNTLSAGKHEFYK
;
A
#
# COMPACT_ATOMS: atom_id res chain seq x y z
N MET A 1 15.76 2.41 4.41
CA MET A 1 15.87 3.78 3.82
C MET A 1 15.17 3.79 2.47
N ILE A 2 14.40 4.87 2.15
CA ILE A 2 13.76 5.05 0.85
C ILE A 2 14.39 6.25 0.16
N GLU A 3 14.86 6.08 -1.07
CA GLU A 3 15.39 7.14 -1.93
C GLU A 3 14.56 7.23 -3.21
N ILE A 4 14.15 8.42 -3.55
CA ILE A 4 13.44 8.75 -4.80
C ILE A 4 14.38 9.68 -5.57
N LYS A 5 14.66 9.33 -6.84
CA LYS A 5 15.61 10.05 -7.68
C LYS A 5 14.95 10.44 -9.00
N HIS A 6 14.84 11.75 -9.23
CA HIS A 6 14.30 12.35 -10.45
C HIS A 6 12.94 11.80 -10.88
N LEU A 7 12.09 11.44 -9.89
CA LEU A 7 10.84 10.75 -10.14
C LEU A 7 9.83 11.66 -10.83
N SER A 8 9.36 11.25 -11.99
CA SER A 8 8.27 11.89 -12.71
C SER A 8 7.17 10.89 -13.02
N LYS A 9 5.93 11.35 -13.00
CA LYS A 9 4.77 10.55 -13.41
C LYS A 9 3.80 11.36 -14.24
N THR A 10 3.62 10.92 -15.47
CA THR A 10 2.66 11.48 -16.44
C THR A 10 1.59 10.44 -16.75
N PHE A 11 0.34 10.83 -16.64
CA PHE A 11 -0.81 10.03 -17.07
C PHE A 11 -1.27 10.51 -18.45
N GLN A 12 -1.40 9.57 -19.39
CA GLN A 12 -2.01 9.85 -20.70
C GLN A 12 -3.53 9.74 -20.57
N MET A 13 -4.23 10.80 -20.89
CA MET A 13 -5.69 10.88 -20.91
C MET A 13 -6.19 11.11 -22.32
N LYS A 14 -7.50 10.93 -22.57
CA LYS A 14 -8.10 11.18 -23.88
C LYS A 14 -7.90 12.64 -24.35
N ASP A 15 -7.92 13.56 -23.40
CA ASP A 15 -7.87 15.01 -23.64
C ASP A 15 -6.46 15.62 -23.41
N GLY A 16 -5.41 14.78 -23.37
CA GLY A 16 -4.04 15.22 -23.17
C GLY A 16 -3.28 14.48 -22.07
N ALA A 17 -2.10 14.96 -21.73
CA ALA A 17 -1.23 14.39 -20.72
C ALA A 17 -1.29 15.22 -19.42
N VAL A 18 -1.39 14.54 -18.27
CA VAL A 18 -1.36 15.16 -16.95
C VAL A 18 -0.08 14.76 -16.21
N ASN A 19 0.77 15.74 -15.94
CA ASN A 19 1.99 15.54 -15.14
C ASN A 19 1.63 15.57 -13.65
N ALA A 20 1.46 14.41 -13.06
CA ALA A 20 1.10 14.28 -11.64
C ALA A 20 2.30 14.48 -10.71
N LEU A 21 3.50 14.09 -11.15
CA LEU A 21 4.76 14.29 -10.45
C LEU A 21 5.80 14.79 -11.46
N LYS A 22 6.68 15.70 -11.03
CA LYS A 22 7.71 16.28 -11.89
C LYS A 22 9.02 16.38 -11.12
N ASN A 23 10.00 15.56 -11.52
CA ASN A 23 11.38 15.57 -11.04
C ASN A 23 11.49 15.64 -9.52
N ILE A 24 10.89 14.68 -8.82
CA ILE A 24 10.89 14.60 -7.36
C ILE A 24 12.15 13.88 -6.90
N ASP A 25 12.92 14.53 -6.04
CA ASP A 25 14.04 13.95 -5.30
C ASP A 25 13.72 13.98 -3.81
N LEU A 26 13.85 12.82 -3.15
CA LEU A 26 13.48 12.67 -1.74
C LEU A 26 14.23 11.50 -1.11
N THR A 27 14.70 11.70 0.11
CA THR A 27 15.27 10.63 0.95
C THR A 27 14.50 10.56 2.26
N ILE A 28 14.01 9.36 2.58
CA ILE A 28 13.31 9.06 3.84
C ILE A 28 14.21 8.11 4.64
N PRO A 29 14.80 8.56 5.75
CA PRO A 29 15.66 7.73 6.61
C PRO A 29 14.87 6.60 7.27
N ASP A 30 15.58 5.54 7.64
CA ASP A 30 15.00 4.45 8.44
C ASP A 30 14.49 4.95 9.79
N GLY A 31 13.40 4.35 10.25
CA GLY A 31 12.77 4.66 11.53
C GLY A 31 12.13 6.05 11.63
N SER A 32 12.13 6.83 10.54
CA SER A 32 11.53 8.16 10.53
C SER A 32 10.02 8.11 10.24
N ILE A 33 9.29 9.10 10.75
CA ILE A 33 7.93 9.43 10.33
C ILE A 33 8.03 10.61 9.38
N TYR A 34 7.64 10.41 8.12
CA TYR A 34 7.73 11.43 7.09
C TYR A 34 6.34 11.88 6.63
N GLY A 35 6.06 13.19 6.74
CA GLY A 35 4.77 13.77 6.35
C GLY A 35 4.81 14.37 4.95
N ILE A 36 3.83 14.01 4.11
CA ILE A 36 3.64 14.59 2.77
C ILE A 36 2.37 15.43 2.80
N ILE A 37 2.51 16.74 2.72
CA ILE A 37 1.40 17.71 2.75
C ILE A 37 1.22 18.39 1.39
N GLY A 38 0.04 18.90 1.13
CA GLY A 38 -0.29 19.64 -0.10
C GLY A 38 -1.78 19.65 -0.38
N MET A 39 -2.21 20.48 -1.32
CA MET A 39 -3.61 20.60 -1.73
C MET A 39 -4.15 19.29 -2.36
N SER A 40 -5.47 19.20 -2.50
CA SER A 40 -6.08 18.13 -3.28
C SER A 40 -5.57 18.17 -4.72
N GLY A 41 -5.27 17.00 -5.30
CA GLY A 41 -4.71 16.93 -6.65
C GLY A 41 -3.19 17.17 -6.77
N ALA A 42 -2.49 17.53 -5.69
CA ALA A 42 -1.04 17.82 -5.72
C ALA A 42 -0.12 16.58 -5.92
N GLY A 43 -0.67 15.41 -6.27
CA GLY A 43 0.13 14.23 -6.58
C GLY A 43 0.54 13.36 -5.37
N LYS A 44 0.14 13.71 -4.14
CA LYS A 44 0.54 12.96 -2.91
C LYS A 44 0.27 11.46 -2.99
N SER A 45 -0.95 11.09 -3.35
CA SER A 45 -1.34 9.68 -3.48
C SER A 45 -0.62 8.99 -4.64
N THR A 46 -0.30 9.72 -5.70
CA THR A 46 0.50 9.22 -6.82
C THR A 46 1.92 8.93 -6.36
N LEU A 47 2.53 9.83 -5.59
CA LEU A 47 3.87 9.62 -5.03
C LEU A 47 3.93 8.37 -4.16
N VAL A 48 2.99 8.23 -3.20
CA VAL A 48 2.92 7.04 -2.33
C VAL A 48 2.73 5.76 -3.16
N ARG A 49 1.91 5.79 -4.22
CA ARG A 49 1.74 4.64 -5.13
C ARG A 49 2.97 4.35 -5.98
N CYS A 50 3.78 5.36 -6.30
CA CYS A 50 5.05 5.14 -6.98
C CYS A 50 6.09 4.49 -6.05
N ILE A 51 6.11 4.83 -4.75
CA ILE A 51 7.04 4.24 -3.79
C ILE A 51 6.93 2.71 -3.74
N ASN A 52 5.71 2.17 -3.76
CA ASN A 52 5.49 0.72 -3.77
C ASN A 52 5.25 0.14 -5.18
N LEU A 53 5.50 0.92 -6.23
CA LEU A 53 5.27 0.57 -7.63
C LEU A 53 3.85 0.08 -7.97
N LEU A 54 2.83 0.46 -7.20
CA LEU A 54 1.43 0.32 -7.64
C LEU A 54 1.17 1.20 -8.87
N GLU A 55 1.88 2.33 -8.95
CA GLU A 55 2.03 3.14 -10.15
C GLU A 55 3.50 3.14 -10.56
N ARG A 56 3.80 2.73 -11.79
CA ARG A 56 5.17 2.84 -12.30
C ARG A 56 5.48 4.28 -12.64
N PRO A 57 6.62 4.83 -12.20
CA PRO A 57 7.10 6.12 -12.65
C PRO A 57 7.21 6.16 -14.19
N THR A 58 7.06 7.33 -14.79
CA THR A 58 7.39 7.56 -16.20
C THR A 58 8.89 7.73 -16.36
N GLU A 59 9.52 8.40 -15.37
CA GLU A 59 10.96 8.62 -15.31
C GLU A 59 11.44 8.57 -13.87
N GLY A 60 12.74 8.40 -13.70
CA GLY A 60 13.38 8.33 -12.38
C GLY A 60 13.29 6.95 -11.74
N SER A 61 13.65 6.86 -10.46
CA SER A 61 13.74 5.60 -9.75
C SER A 61 13.31 5.70 -8.30
N VAL A 62 12.88 4.57 -7.75
CA VAL A 62 12.61 4.36 -6.32
C VAL A 62 13.55 3.27 -5.81
N VAL A 63 14.41 3.62 -4.87
CA VAL A 63 15.34 2.70 -4.23
C VAL A 63 14.91 2.48 -2.80
N ILE A 64 14.68 1.22 -2.41
CA ILE A 64 14.33 0.85 -1.03
C ILE A 64 15.39 -0.11 -0.52
N ASP A 65 16.07 0.28 0.56
CA ASP A 65 17.17 -0.46 1.19
C ASP A 65 18.22 -0.91 0.15
N GLY A 66 18.63 0.03 -0.70
CA GLY A 66 19.62 -0.19 -1.76
C GLY A 66 19.12 -0.95 -2.99
N THR A 67 17.85 -1.35 -3.02
CA THR A 67 17.26 -2.08 -4.15
C THR A 67 16.41 -1.16 -5.01
N ALA A 68 16.76 -1.01 -6.29
CA ALA A 68 15.95 -0.28 -7.26
C ALA A 68 14.69 -1.09 -7.62
N MET A 69 13.54 -0.60 -7.22
CA MET A 69 12.26 -1.32 -7.30
C MET A 69 11.83 -1.61 -8.74
N GLU A 70 12.17 -0.73 -9.69
CA GLU A 70 11.81 -0.84 -11.11
C GLU A 70 12.52 -2.01 -11.80
N THR A 71 13.69 -2.42 -11.28
CA THR A 71 14.51 -3.49 -11.86
C THR A 71 14.05 -4.89 -11.45
N LEU A 72 13.17 -4.96 -10.45
CA LEU A 72 12.69 -6.23 -9.92
C LEU A 72 11.76 -6.94 -10.92
N SER A 73 11.92 -8.26 -11.02
CA SER A 73 10.95 -9.12 -11.70
C SER A 73 9.58 -9.03 -11.01
N PRO A 74 8.47 -9.34 -11.72
CA PRO A 74 7.14 -9.35 -11.08
C PRO A 74 7.04 -10.24 -9.85
N ALA A 75 7.79 -11.33 -9.79
CA ALA A 75 7.83 -12.23 -8.63
C ALA A 75 8.59 -11.58 -7.46
N ALA A 76 9.78 -11.04 -7.71
CA ALA A 76 10.59 -10.36 -6.70
C ALA A 76 9.88 -9.10 -6.16
N LEU A 77 9.19 -8.36 -7.02
CA LEU A 77 8.40 -7.19 -6.62
C LEU A 77 7.21 -7.58 -5.70
N ARG A 78 6.53 -8.70 -5.99
CA ARG A 78 5.48 -9.22 -5.10
C ARG A 78 6.03 -9.61 -3.72
N GLU A 79 7.20 -10.23 -3.69
CA GLU A 79 7.87 -10.58 -2.44
C GLU A 79 8.25 -9.32 -1.66
N ARG A 80 8.90 -8.36 -2.31
CA ARG A 80 9.31 -7.10 -1.66
C ARG A 80 8.12 -6.29 -1.12
N ARG A 81 6.96 -6.34 -1.79
CA ARG A 81 5.74 -5.68 -1.33
C ARG A 81 5.12 -6.26 -0.05
N ARG A 82 5.56 -7.43 0.41
CA ARG A 82 5.14 -7.96 1.71
C ARG A 82 5.67 -7.13 2.87
N ASP A 83 6.83 -6.51 2.68
CA ASP A 83 7.46 -5.64 3.67
C ASP A 83 6.97 -4.18 3.59
N ILE A 84 6.27 -3.82 2.51
CA ILE A 84 5.79 -2.47 2.26
C ILE A 84 4.27 -2.45 2.38
N THR A 85 3.76 -2.11 3.56
CA THR A 85 2.31 -2.03 3.78
C THR A 85 1.75 -0.67 3.38
N MET A 86 0.49 -0.64 2.95
CA MET A 86 -0.21 0.58 2.57
C MET A 86 -1.61 0.62 3.17
N ILE A 87 -1.94 1.72 3.82
CA ILE A 87 -3.32 2.01 4.23
C ILE A 87 -3.94 2.87 3.13
N PHE A 88 -4.98 2.35 2.49
CA PHE A 88 -5.67 3.04 1.41
C PHE A 88 -6.74 4.00 1.95
N GLN A 89 -7.06 5.04 1.19
CA GLN A 89 -8.15 5.98 1.52
C GLN A 89 -9.53 5.31 1.50
N GLN A 90 -9.71 4.30 0.66
CA GLN A 90 -10.91 3.45 0.63
C GLN A 90 -10.62 2.15 1.38
N PHE A 91 -11.67 1.52 1.86
CA PHE A 91 -11.54 0.31 2.70
C PHE A 91 -10.84 -0.85 2.01
N ASN A 92 -10.93 -0.97 0.68
CA ASN A 92 -10.32 -2.02 -0.15
C ASN A 92 -10.54 -3.45 0.39
N LEU A 93 -11.70 -3.66 1.01
CA LEU A 93 -12.08 -4.95 1.55
C LEU A 93 -12.50 -5.91 0.43
N LEU A 94 -12.11 -7.17 0.58
CA LEU A 94 -12.63 -8.26 -0.25
C LEU A 94 -14.08 -8.51 0.17
N MET A 95 -15.01 -7.97 -0.61
CA MET A 95 -16.44 -7.93 -0.27
C MET A 95 -17.09 -9.33 -0.17
N GLN A 96 -16.47 -10.36 -0.74
CA GLN A 96 -16.92 -11.76 -0.65
C GLN A 96 -16.42 -12.46 0.62
N ARG A 97 -15.59 -11.79 1.43
CA ARG A 97 -15.02 -12.32 2.66
C ARG A 97 -15.61 -11.62 3.88
N SER A 98 -15.72 -12.35 5.00
CA SER A 98 -16.05 -11.74 6.30
C SER A 98 -14.91 -10.86 6.80
N CYS A 99 -15.17 -10.04 7.83
CA CYS A 99 -14.17 -9.22 8.50
C CYS A 99 -12.94 -10.04 8.90
N LEU A 100 -13.15 -11.10 9.65
CA LEU A 100 -12.08 -12.01 10.07
C LEU A 100 -11.24 -12.50 8.88
N LYS A 101 -11.88 -12.95 7.80
CA LYS A 101 -11.20 -13.44 6.61
C LYS A 101 -10.44 -12.37 5.84
N ASN A 102 -10.89 -11.12 5.87
CA ASN A 102 -10.15 -9.99 5.31
C ASN A 102 -8.86 -9.74 6.08
N ILE A 103 -8.90 -9.83 7.42
CA ILE A 103 -7.72 -9.66 8.27
C ILE A 103 -6.74 -10.85 8.13
N CYS A 104 -7.27 -12.07 7.97
CA CYS A 104 -6.45 -13.26 7.75
C CYS A 104 -5.74 -13.24 6.39
N PHE A 105 -6.31 -12.58 5.38
CA PHE A 105 -5.86 -12.69 3.99
C PHE A 105 -4.38 -12.35 3.76
N PRO A 106 -3.82 -11.25 4.30
CA PRO A 106 -2.38 -10.97 4.16
C PRO A 106 -1.51 -12.06 4.81
N MET A 107 -1.92 -12.59 5.94
CA MET A 107 -1.22 -13.67 6.64
C MET A 107 -1.28 -14.99 5.87
N GLU A 108 -2.42 -15.30 5.24
CA GLU A 108 -2.59 -16.44 4.33
C GLU A 108 -1.61 -16.33 3.14
N LEU A 109 -1.50 -15.14 2.53
CA LEU A 109 -0.55 -14.88 1.43
C LEU A 109 0.91 -15.01 1.87
N ALA A 110 1.21 -14.70 3.13
CA ALA A 110 2.54 -14.88 3.73
C ALA A 110 2.82 -16.34 4.14
N GLY A 111 1.88 -17.27 3.93
CA GLY A 111 2.05 -18.68 4.25
C GLY A 111 1.82 -19.04 5.73
N VAL A 112 1.23 -18.13 6.51
CA VAL A 112 0.87 -18.40 7.91
C VAL A 112 -0.24 -19.45 7.96
N LYS A 113 -0.13 -20.42 8.86
CA LYS A 113 -1.15 -21.45 9.05
C LYS A 113 -2.48 -20.83 9.43
N LYS A 114 -3.58 -21.36 8.88
CA LYS A 114 -4.93 -20.82 9.06
C LYS A 114 -5.30 -20.59 10.54
N ALA A 115 -4.98 -21.55 11.41
CA ALA A 115 -5.30 -21.43 12.85
C ALA A 115 -4.57 -20.26 13.51
N ASP A 116 -3.30 -20.03 13.16
CA ASP A 116 -2.48 -18.95 13.69
C ASP A 116 -2.94 -17.59 13.14
N ALA A 117 -3.28 -17.54 11.84
CA ALA A 117 -3.85 -16.36 11.20
C ALA A 117 -5.19 -15.96 11.84
N GLU A 118 -6.10 -16.92 12.08
CA GLU A 118 -7.38 -16.66 12.73
C GLU A 118 -7.20 -16.21 14.18
N LYS A 119 -6.28 -16.82 14.93
CA LYS A 119 -5.95 -16.40 16.29
C LYS A 119 -5.47 -14.95 16.30
N ARG A 120 -4.49 -14.64 15.46
CA ARG A 120 -3.93 -13.28 15.35
C ARG A 120 -4.97 -12.26 14.91
N ALA A 121 -5.83 -12.61 13.96
CA ALA A 121 -6.89 -11.74 13.50
C ALA A 121 -7.91 -11.40 14.62
N ARG A 122 -8.24 -12.36 15.50
CA ARG A 122 -9.10 -12.11 16.65
C ARG A 122 -8.46 -11.18 17.67
N GLU A 123 -7.18 -11.37 17.96
CA GLU A 123 -6.42 -10.48 18.86
C GLU A 123 -6.42 -9.03 18.32
N LEU A 124 -6.20 -8.85 17.01
CA LEU A 124 -6.22 -7.54 16.37
C LEU A 124 -7.60 -6.88 16.43
N LEU A 125 -8.67 -7.64 16.19
CA LEU A 125 -10.05 -7.14 16.31
C LEU A 125 -10.38 -6.73 17.74
N GLU A 126 -9.93 -7.48 18.73
CA GLU A 126 -10.11 -7.14 20.14
C GLU A 126 -9.35 -5.86 20.51
N MET A 127 -8.12 -5.72 20.03
CA MET A 127 -7.27 -4.52 20.25
C MET A 127 -7.93 -3.23 19.75
N VAL A 128 -8.66 -3.29 18.63
CA VAL A 128 -9.37 -2.13 18.06
C VAL A 128 -10.84 -2.03 18.50
N GLY A 129 -11.28 -2.84 19.46
CA GLY A 129 -12.65 -2.80 19.99
C GLY A 129 -13.73 -3.42 19.10
N LEU A 130 -13.34 -4.19 18.09
CA LEU A 130 -14.24 -4.81 17.10
C LEU A 130 -14.47 -6.31 17.33
N LYS A 131 -14.36 -6.78 18.56
CA LYS A 131 -14.50 -8.21 18.93
C LYS A 131 -15.80 -8.86 18.42
N ASN A 132 -16.91 -8.10 18.37
CA ASN A 132 -18.23 -8.60 18.01
C ASN A 132 -18.48 -8.61 16.49
N THR A 133 -17.56 -8.11 15.67
CA THR A 133 -17.70 -8.01 14.20
C THR A 133 -17.05 -9.17 13.43
N LEU A 134 -16.71 -10.26 14.12
CA LEU A 134 -16.01 -11.42 13.54
C LEU A 134 -16.73 -12.03 12.33
N SER A 135 -18.06 -12.11 12.38
CA SER A 135 -18.93 -12.64 11.32
C SER A 135 -19.60 -11.55 10.49
N ALA A 136 -19.34 -10.28 10.81
CA ALA A 136 -19.97 -9.15 10.13
C ALA A 136 -19.73 -9.25 8.61
N GLY A 137 -20.82 -9.36 7.90
CA GLY A 137 -20.85 -9.34 6.45
C GLY A 137 -20.92 -7.90 5.93
N LYS A 138 -21.06 -7.79 4.63
CA LYS A 138 -21.03 -6.56 3.83
C LYS A 138 -21.82 -5.36 4.41
N HIS A 139 -22.92 -5.61 5.12
CA HIS A 139 -23.86 -4.56 5.57
C HIS A 139 -23.54 -3.97 6.96
N GLU A 140 -22.71 -4.59 7.75
CA GLU A 140 -22.44 -4.15 9.13
C GLU A 140 -21.21 -3.25 9.25
N PHE A 141 -20.36 -3.16 8.21
CA PHE A 141 -19.20 -2.27 8.17
C PHE A 141 -19.54 -0.80 7.87
N TYR A 142 -20.77 -0.52 7.43
CA TYR A 142 -21.18 0.82 7.00
C TYR A 142 -22.17 1.49 7.98
N LYS A 143 -22.33 0.92 9.17
CA LYS A 143 -23.04 1.53 10.28
C LYS A 143 -22.07 2.13 11.28
#